data_d8a7fe648adcf84dcc65ddb9bb8db462
#
_entry.id   d8a7fe648adcf84dcc65ddb9bb8db462
#
_cell.length_a   1.000
_cell.length_b   1.000
_cell.length_c   1.000
_cell.angle_alpha   90.00
_cell.angle_beta   90.00
_cell.angle_gamma   90.00
#
_symmetry.space_group_name_H-M   'P 1'
#
loop_
_entity.id
_entity.type
_entity.pdbx_description
1 polymer ?
#
loop_
_entity_poly.entity_id
_entity_poly.type
_entity_poly.pdbx_seq_one_letter_code
_entity_poly.pdbx_strand_id
1 'polypeptide(L)'
;EICACLVGSEMCIRDSYYSVEKEAPMTFSPDASFPVINIEKGRIGGNFTAEFEPSDRLPKMVSFHSGTKTNVVPGAAEALFEGLDGDETGALAKSMEEELGIRFTVSSEDGCLKIAAAGENGHAMAPWKGKNALTGLLSLIERLPLAECGQVKTVRALNRLMPHGDWYGEALGIKMSDEESGELTLAFSMLDISEKSLEGEFDSRCPICATKENTIDVIREKMEADGESKRAVFL
;
A
#
# COMPACT_ATOMS: atom_id res chain seq x y z
N GLU A 1 35.83 -2.57 6.01
CA GLU A 1 35.02 -1.90 4.96
C GLU A 1 33.65 -1.62 5.53
N ILE A 2 33.27 -0.34 5.54
CA ILE A 2 31.92 0.08 5.95
C ILE A 2 31.02 -0.08 4.72
N CYS A 3 30.18 -1.09 4.72
CA CYS A 3 29.16 -1.25 3.70
C CYS A 3 27.88 -0.54 4.15
N ALA A 4 27.61 0.63 3.61
CA ALA A 4 26.32 1.30 3.78
C ALA A 4 25.30 0.57 2.89
N CYS A 5 24.50 -0.29 3.47
CA CYS A 5 23.52 -1.10 2.74
C CYS A 5 22.17 -0.45 2.73
N LEU A 6 21.59 -0.39 1.54
CA LEU A 6 20.21 0.00 1.29
C LEU A 6 19.21 -0.98 1.90
N VAL A 7 18.10 -0.44 2.35
CA VAL A 7 16.96 -1.13 3.00
C VAL A 7 16.63 -2.48 2.37
N GLY A 8 16.63 -3.52 3.20
CA GLY A 8 16.18 -4.88 2.82
C GLY A 8 17.27 -5.93 2.71
N SER A 9 18.54 -5.54 2.51
CA SER A 9 19.69 -6.47 2.47
C SER A 9 20.41 -6.59 3.81
N GLU A 10 20.23 -5.64 4.73
CA GLU A 10 20.98 -5.57 5.99
C GLU A 10 20.78 -6.80 6.88
N MET A 11 19.56 -7.28 7.04
CA MET A 11 19.29 -8.47 7.86
C MET A 11 19.95 -9.71 7.27
N CYS A 12 19.82 -9.93 5.97
CA CYS A 12 20.41 -11.10 5.30
C CYS A 12 21.94 -11.05 5.31
N ILE A 13 22.53 -9.87 5.09
CA ILE A 13 23.98 -9.67 5.13
C ILE A 13 24.50 -9.86 6.55
N ARG A 14 23.84 -9.29 7.54
CA ARG A 14 24.21 -9.43 8.95
C ARG A 14 24.11 -10.88 9.41
N ASP A 15 23.01 -11.57 9.10
CA ASP A 15 22.83 -12.98 9.45
C ASP A 15 23.87 -13.86 8.79
N SER A 16 24.17 -13.62 7.51
CA SER A 16 25.23 -14.33 6.78
C SER A 16 26.62 -14.06 7.37
N TYR A 17 26.92 -12.81 7.73
CA TYR A 17 28.20 -12.44 8.35
C TYR A 17 28.40 -13.14 9.69
N TYR A 18 27.43 -13.03 10.60
CA TYR A 18 27.53 -13.64 11.93
C TYR A 18 27.32 -15.16 11.95
N SER A 19 26.95 -15.76 10.83
CA SER A 19 27.00 -17.24 10.71
C SER A 19 28.41 -17.79 10.64
N VAL A 20 29.39 -16.98 10.22
CA VAL A 20 30.79 -17.35 10.02
C VAL A 20 31.76 -16.59 10.91
N GLU A 21 31.41 -15.36 11.32
CA GLU A 21 32.27 -14.50 12.14
C GLU A 21 31.70 -14.37 13.55
N LYS A 22 32.59 -14.33 14.54
CA LYS A 22 32.18 -14.08 15.92
C LYS A 22 31.74 -12.62 16.11
N GLU A 23 30.63 -12.43 16.80
CA GLU A 23 30.14 -11.11 17.16
C GLU A 23 31.17 -10.30 17.94
N ALA A 24 31.34 -9.03 17.57
CA ALA A 24 32.26 -8.12 18.27
C ALA A 24 31.76 -7.85 19.71
N PRO A 25 32.69 -7.65 20.68
CA PRO A 25 32.32 -7.35 22.06
C PRO A 25 31.46 -6.09 22.22
N MET A 26 31.55 -5.18 21.26
CA MET A 26 30.76 -3.95 21.20
C MET A 26 30.43 -3.66 19.74
N THR A 27 29.16 -3.52 19.43
CA THR A 27 28.66 -3.18 18.10
C THR A 27 27.72 -1.99 18.21
N PHE A 28 27.83 -1.03 17.29
CA PHE A 28 26.84 0.02 17.12
C PHE A 28 26.44 0.12 15.66
N SER A 29 25.19 0.44 15.41
CA SER A 29 24.64 0.66 14.07
C SER A 29 24.39 2.15 13.88
N PRO A 30 25.17 2.84 13.03
CA PRO A 30 24.88 4.21 12.69
C PRO A 30 23.65 4.21 11.78
N ASP A 31 22.52 4.64 12.32
CA ASP A 31 21.25 4.76 11.61
C ASP A 31 20.77 6.20 11.63
N ALA A 32 19.87 6.53 10.68
CA ALA A 32 19.25 7.84 10.57
C ALA A 32 20.21 8.99 10.14
N SER A 33 19.82 10.23 10.38
CA SER A 33 20.54 11.43 9.91
C SER A 33 21.49 12.01 10.96
N PHE A 34 22.55 12.68 10.50
CA PHE A 34 23.51 13.38 11.37
C PHE A 34 23.20 14.88 11.45
N PRO A 35 23.68 15.58 12.51
CA PRO A 35 24.53 15.09 13.61
C PRO A 35 23.77 14.45 14.76
N VAL A 36 22.53 14.85 15.01
CA VAL A 36 21.68 14.37 16.11
C VAL A 36 20.23 14.40 15.67
N ILE A 37 19.50 13.33 15.91
CA ILE A 37 18.05 13.28 15.85
C ILE A 37 17.52 13.37 17.26
N ASN A 38 16.75 14.40 17.55
CA ASN A 38 16.15 14.64 18.85
C ASN A 38 14.65 14.39 18.88
N ILE A 39 14.01 14.22 17.68
CA ILE A 39 12.59 13.91 17.53
C ILE A 39 12.44 12.86 16.45
N GLU A 40 11.70 11.82 16.74
CA GLU A 40 11.32 10.77 15.79
C GLU A 40 9.82 10.53 15.87
N LYS A 41 9.17 10.39 14.70
CA LYS A 41 7.73 10.12 14.63
C LYS A 41 7.41 8.72 15.11
N GLY A 42 6.27 8.56 15.76
CA GLY A 42 5.68 7.28 16.02
C GLY A 42 5.34 6.53 14.73
N ARG A 43 5.11 5.23 14.84
CA ARG A 43 4.69 4.40 13.72
C ARG A 43 3.42 3.64 14.06
N ILE A 44 2.47 3.65 13.12
CA ILE A 44 1.32 2.75 13.12
C ILE A 44 1.41 1.92 11.85
N GLY A 45 1.55 0.59 12.00
CA GLY A 45 1.33 -0.37 10.91
C GLY A 45 -0.09 -0.89 11.03
N GLY A 46 -0.87 -0.86 9.95
CA GLY A 46 -2.22 -1.42 9.94
C GLY A 46 -2.29 -2.60 8.99
N ASN A 47 -2.76 -3.75 9.51
CA ASN A 47 -3.10 -4.92 8.72
C ASN A 47 -4.61 -5.07 8.72
N PHE A 48 -5.19 -5.34 7.57
CA PHE A 48 -6.63 -5.56 7.46
C PHE A 48 -6.94 -6.70 6.48
N THR A 49 -8.02 -7.40 6.72
CA THR A 49 -8.46 -8.54 5.91
C THR A 49 -9.95 -8.45 5.62
N ALA A 50 -10.36 -9.01 4.49
CA ALA A 50 -11.76 -9.20 4.15
C ALA A 50 -11.98 -10.59 3.53
N GLU A 51 -13.17 -11.15 3.73
CA GLU A 51 -13.59 -12.39 3.09
C GLU A 51 -14.80 -12.13 2.20
N PHE A 52 -14.86 -12.79 1.04
CA PHE A 52 -15.92 -12.64 0.05
C PHE A 52 -16.56 -13.97 -0.32
N GLU A 53 -17.83 -13.93 -0.66
CA GLU A 53 -18.45 -15.01 -1.44
C GLU A 53 -18.01 -14.87 -2.90
N PRO A 54 -17.45 -15.92 -3.52
CA PRO A 54 -17.07 -15.89 -4.93
C PRO A 54 -18.25 -15.55 -5.84
N SER A 55 -17.98 -14.85 -6.93
CA SER A 55 -18.98 -14.45 -7.92
C SER A 55 -18.55 -14.87 -9.32
N ASP A 56 -19.41 -15.57 -10.04
CA ASP A 56 -19.19 -15.94 -11.45
C ASP A 56 -19.69 -14.87 -12.44
N ARG A 57 -20.15 -13.72 -11.93
CA ARG A 57 -20.63 -12.63 -12.80
C ARG A 57 -19.46 -11.94 -13.48
N LEU A 58 -19.56 -11.75 -14.78
CA LEU A 58 -18.57 -11.07 -15.60
C LEU A 58 -18.98 -9.60 -15.90
N PRO A 59 -18.02 -8.70 -16.07
CA PRO A 59 -16.58 -8.86 -15.83
C PRO A 59 -16.24 -8.93 -14.33
N LYS A 60 -15.21 -9.72 -13.98
CA LYS A 60 -14.77 -9.90 -12.59
C LYS A 60 -13.26 -9.73 -12.44
N MET A 61 -12.81 -9.37 -11.24
CA MET A 61 -11.41 -9.42 -10.85
C MET A 61 -11.08 -10.80 -10.28
N VAL A 62 -10.04 -11.43 -10.81
CA VAL A 62 -9.55 -12.75 -10.39
C VAL A 62 -8.51 -12.60 -9.27
N SER A 63 -7.57 -11.67 -9.45
CA SER A 63 -6.53 -11.40 -8.46
C SER A 63 -6.02 -9.97 -8.55
N PHE A 64 -5.41 -9.53 -7.45
CA PHE A 64 -4.63 -8.30 -7.37
C PHE A 64 -3.42 -8.57 -6.48
N HIS A 65 -2.25 -8.07 -6.88
CA HIS A 65 -1.05 -8.16 -6.08
C HIS A 65 -0.24 -6.86 -6.15
N SER A 66 0.19 -6.36 -4.99
CA SER A 66 1.11 -5.23 -4.90
C SER A 66 1.82 -5.17 -3.56
N GLY A 67 3.07 -4.72 -3.61
CA GLY A 67 3.88 -4.46 -2.42
C GLY A 67 4.70 -5.67 -1.96
N THR A 68 5.80 -5.37 -1.28
CA THR A 68 6.72 -6.39 -0.74
C THR A 68 7.14 -6.11 0.71
N LYS A 69 6.94 -4.88 1.17
CA LYS A 69 7.30 -4.43 2.53
C LYS A 69 6.39 -3.30 2.97
N THR A 70 5.99 -3.33 4.23
CA THR A 70 5.07 -2.35 4.83
C THR A 70 5.57 -0.90 4.76
N ASN A 71 6.89 -0.69 4.92
CA ASN A 71 7.48 0.66 4.93
C ASN A 71 7.89 1.19 3.55
N VAL A 72 7.43 0.55 2.47
CA VAL A 72 7.76 0.92 1.08
C VAL A 72 6.49 1.32 0.34
N VAL A 73 6.49 2.48 -0.30
CA VAL A 73 5.50 2.84 -1.33
C VAL A 73 5.74 1.94 -2.54
N PRO A 74 4.78 1.10 -2.97
CA PRO A 74 5.00 0.14 -4.03
C PRO A 74 5.04 0.82 -5.41
N GLY A 75 6.13 0.57 -6.15
CA GLY A 75 6.30 1.03 -7.52
C GLY A 75 5.77 0.06 -8.57
N ALA A 76 5.17 -1.06 -8.16
CA ALA A 76 4.56 -2.04 -9.06
C ALA A 76 3.28 -2.61 -8.45
N ALA A 77 2.29 -2.83 -9.31
CA ALA A 77 1.05 -3.53 -8.96
C ALA A 77 0.54 -4.27 -10.21
N GLU A 78 -0.16 -5.37 -10.01
CA GLU A 78 -0.80 -6.12 -11.09
C GLU A 78 -2.15 -6.67 -10.67
N ALA A 79 -3.05 -6.80 -11.63
CA ALA A 79 -4.34 -7.43 -11.43
C ALA A 79 -4.77 -8.23 -12.67
N LEU A 80 -5.49 -9.33 -12.43
CA LEU A 80 -6.07 -10.19 -13.47
C LEU A 80 -7.58 -10.05 -13.47
N PHE A 81 -8.15 -9.99 -14.67
CA PHE A 81 -9.59 -9.84 -14.88
C PHE A 81 -10.11 -10.83 -15.91
N GLU A 82 -11.31 -11.31 -15.71
CA GLU A 82 -12.05 -12.12 -16.67
C GLU A 82 -13.22 -11.31 -17.24
N GLY A 83 -13.42 -11.38 -18.56
CA GLY A 83 -14.56 -10.78 -19.25
C GLY A 83 -14.46 -9.27 -19.56
N LEU A 84 -13.30 -8.63 -19.36
CA LEU A 84 -13.05 -7.27 -19.81
C LEU A 84 -12.62 -7.23 -21.28
N ASP A 85 -12.99 -6.17 -21.99
CA ASP A 85 -12.49 -5.85 -23.31
C ASP A 85 -11.11 -5.20 -23.22
N GLY A 86 -10.11 -5.73 -23.96
CA GLY A 86 -8.73 -5.30 -23.89
C GLY A 86 -8.49 -3.92 -24.50
N ASP A 87 -9.17 -3.59 -25.61
CA ASP A 87 -8.99 -2.32 -26.31
C ASP A 87 -9.64 -1.18 -25.52
N GLU A 88 -10.85 -1.38 -25.00
CA GLU A 88 -11.54 -0.39 -24.16
C GLU A 88 -10.78 -0.17 -22.84
N THR A 89 -10.34 -1.26 -22.19
CA THR A 89 -9.52 -1.18 -20.97
C THR A 89 -8.19 -0.48 -21.21
N GLY A 90 -7.51 -0.78 -22.32
CA GLY A 90 -6.26 -0.13 -22.72
C GLY A 90 -6.41 1.37 -22.97
N ALA A 91 -7.49 1.77 -23.66
CA ALA A 91 -7.80 3.18 -23.90
C ALA A 91 -8.10 3.93 -22.60
N LEU A 92 -8.89 3.34 -21.70
CA LEU A 92 -9.17 3.92 -20.38
C LEU A 92 -7.88 4.06 -19.55
N ALA A 93 -7.08 2.99 -19.44
CA ALA A 93 -5.83 2.98 -18.72
C ALA A 93 -4.88 4.08 -19.23
N LYS A 94 -4.75 4.20 -20.55
CA LYS A 94 -3.92 5.22 -21.18
C LYS A 94 -4.38 6.64 -20.87
N SER A 95 -5.69 6.87 -20.81
CA SER A 95 -6.26 8.19 -20.50
C SER A 95 -5.97 8.67 -19.08
N MET A 96 -5.69 7.74 -18.15
CA MET A 96 -5.45 8.04 -16.74
C MET A 96 -3.98 8.17 -16.37
N GLU A 97 -3.04 7.77 -17.27
CA GLU A 97 -1.60 7.77 -16.97
C GLU A 97 -1.04 9.14 -16.56
N GLU A 98 -1.45 10.20 -17.24
CA GLU A 98 -0.95 11.55 -16.95
C GLU A 98 -1.45 12.07 -15.61
N GLU A 99 -2.75 11.89 -15.33
CA GLU A 99 -3.38 12.30 -14.07
C GLU A 99 -2.77 11.58 -12.86
N LEU A 100 -2.57 10.25 -12.96
CA LEU A 100 -2.07 9.43 -11.86
C LEU A 100 -0.54 9.39 -11.76
N GLY A 101 0.19 9.77 -12.82
CA GLY A 101 1.63 9.62 -12.89
C GLY A 101 2.08 8.13 -12.89
N ILE A 102 1.17 7.20 -13.22
CA ILE A 102 1.37 5.76 -13.26
C ILE A 102 1.26 5.29 -14.72
N ARG A 103 2.16 4.42 -15.16
CA ARG A 103 2.07 3.78 -16.47
C ARG A 103 1.35 2.45 -16.36
N PHE A 104 0.45 2.17 -17.29
CA PHE A 104 -0.28 0.92 -17.35
C PHE A 104 0.10 0.11 -18.59
N THR A 105 0.17 -1.20 -18.42
CA THR A 105 0.32 -2.17 -19.51
C THR A 105 -0.83 -3.15 -19.43
N VAL A 106 -1.58 -3.28 -20.51
CA VAL A 106 -2.69 -4.22 -20.64
C VAL A 106 -2.28 -5.34 -21.57
N SER A 107 -2.41 -6.59 -21.16
CA SER A 107 -2.03 -7.78 -21.92
C SER A 107 -2.95 -8.95 -21.61
N SER A 108 -3.00 -9.94 -22.52
CA SER A 108 -3.72 -11.19 -22.27
C SER A 108 -2.80 -12.22 -21.62
N GLU A 109 -3.26 -12.89 -20.56
CA GLU A 109 -2.54 -13.93 -19.83
C GLU A 109 -3.55 -15.05 -19.46
N ASP A 110 -3.37 -16.26 -19.99
CA ASP A 110 -4.18 -17.46 -19.72
C ASP A 110 -5.70 -17.26 -19.84
N GLY A 111 -6.14 -16.47 -20.82
CA GLY A 111 -7.55 -16.18 -21.07
C GLY A 111 -8.13 -15.04 -20.22
N CYS A 112 -7.34 -14.46 -19.32
CA CYS A 112 -7.65 -13.27 -18.57
C CYS A 112 -6.98 -12.03 -19.18
N LEU A 113 -7.48 -10.86 -18.81
CA LEU A 113 -6.83 -9.58 -19.09
C LEU A 113 -5.96 -9.20 -17.87
N LYS A 114 -4.66 -9.08 -18.09
CA LYS A 114 -3.70 -8.58 -17.09
C LYS A 114 -3.52 -7.08 -17.23
N ILE A 115 -3.64 -6.36 -16.13
CA ILE A 115 -3.26 -4.95 -16.04
C ILE A 115 -2.09 -4.84 -15.07
N ALA A 116 -0.95 -4.37 -15.57
CA ALA A 116 0.22 -4.07 -14.76
C ALA A 116 0.39 -2.55 -14.65
N ALA A 117 0.60 -2.07 -13.43
CA ALA A 117 0.84 -0.67 -13.11
C ALA A 117 2.30 -0.48 -12.70
N ALA A 118 2.98 0.51 -13.29
CA ALA A 118 4.35 0.88 -13.00
C ALA A 118 4.42 2.33 -12.51
N GLY A 119 4.81 2.48 -11.26
CA GLY A 119 5.09 3.74 -10.58
C GLY A 119 6.56 3.83 -10.17
N GLU A 120 6.83 4.38 -8.98
CA GLU A 120 8.17 4.53 -8.43
C GLU A 120 8.17 4.17 -6.95
N ASN A 121 9.11 3.32 -6.52
CA ASN A 121 9.27 2.99 -5.11
C ASN A 121 9.65 4.23 -4.29
N GLY A 122 9.12 4.30 -3.07
CA GLY A 122 9.44 5.35 -2.12
C GLY A 122 9.45 4.81 -0.69
N HIS A 123 9.96 5.57 0.26
CA HIS A 123 9.86 5.23 1.66
C HIS A 123 8.59 5.80 2.27
N ALA A 124 7.88 5.03 3.12
CA ALA A 124 6.62 5.43 3.74
C ALA A 124 6.71 6.71 4.60
N MET A 125 7.90 7.09 5.07
CA MET A 125 8.11 8.37 5.75
C MET A 125 8.00 9.61 4.85
N ALA A 126 8.13 9.42 3.52
CA ALA A 126 8.05 10.48 2.52
C ALA A 126 7.31 9.96 1.26
N PRO A 127 6.02 9.58 1.39
CA PRO A 127 5.30 8.86 0.34
C PRO A 127 5.16 9.67 -0.96
N TRP A 128 5.18 10.99 -0.91
CA TRP A 128 5.16 11.88 -2.08
C TRP A 128 6.42 11.80 -2.97
N LYS A 129 7.50 11.18 -2.49
CA LYS A 129 8.71 10.94 -3.29
C LYS A 129 8.62 9.69 -4.15
N GLY A 130 7.63 8.84 -3.91
CA GLY A 130 7.30 7.69 -4.72
C GLY A 130 6.07 7.95 -5.59
N LYS A 131 5.77 7.00 -6.47
CA LYS A 131 4.51 6.93 -7.24
C LYS A 131 3.86 5.61 -6.93
N ASN A 132 2.83 5.64 -6.12
CA ASN A 132 2.18 4.44 -5.59
C ASN A 132 1.37 3.71 -6.68
N ALA A 133 1.94 2.64 -7.23
CA ALA A 133 1.30 1.84 -8.26
C ALA A 133 0.04 1.11 -7.76
N LEU A 134 0.02 0.73 -6.46
CA LEU A 134 -1.14 0.08 -5.83
C LEU A 134 -2.36 0.99 -5.89
N THR A 135 -2.27 2.20 -5.33
CA THR A 135 -3.39 3.15 -5.32
C THR A 135 -3.74 3.67 -6.71
N GLY A 136 -2.75 3.78 -7.61
CA GLY A 136 -2.97 4.10 -9.01
C GLY A 136 -3.80 3.03 -9.72
N LEU A 137 -3.50 1.74 -9.51
CA LEU A 137 -4.27 0.65 -10.09
C LEU A 137 -5.68 0.55 -9.48
N LEU A 138 -5.84 0.79 -8.17
CA LEU A 138 -7.16 0.88 -7.54
C LEU A 138 -8.02 1.99 -8.16
N SER A 139 -7.42 3.15 -8.47
CA SER A 139 -8.12 4.25 -9.14
C SER A 139 -8.57 3.90 -10.57
N LEU A 140 -7.80 3.09 -11.29
CA LEU A 140 -8.22 2.55 -12.58
C LEU A 140 -9.35 1.55 -12.41
N ILE A 141 -9.25 0.62 -11.45
CA ILE A 141 -10.28 -0.41 -11.17
C ILE A 141 -11.62 0.22 -10.82
N GLU A 142 -11.65 1.36 -10.12
CA GLU A 142 -12.88 2.11 -9.82
C GLU A 142 -13.70 2.44 -11.08
N ARG A 143 -13.01 2.68 -12.22
CA ARG A 143 -13.63 3.06 -13.50
C ARG A 143 -13.93 1.88 -14.42
N LEU A 144 -13.48 0.66 -14.06
CA LEU A 144 -13.76 -0.53 -14.86
C LEU A 144 -15.21 -0.99 -14.67
N PRO A 145 -15.86 -1.53 -15.73
CA PRO A 145 -17.26 -2.01 -15.70
C PRO A 145 -17.39 -3.37 -15.02
N LEU A 146 -16.82 -3.54 -13.82
CA LEU A 146 -16.87 -4.81 -13.09
C LEU A 146 -18.28 -5.09 -12.56
N ALA A 147 -18.66 -6.37 -12.57
CA ALA A 147 -19.91 -6.83 -12.01
C ALA A 147 -19.94 -6.62 -10.47
N GLU A 148 -21.03 -6.04 -9.98
CA GLU A 148 -21.19 -5.77 -8.55
C GLU A 148 -21.18 -7.05 -7.71
N CYS A 149 -20.25 -7.13 -6.77
CA CYS A 149 -20.12 -8.20 -5.77
C CYS A 149 -19.43 -7.67 -4.51
N GLY A 150 -19.31 -8.49 -3.45
CA GLY A 150 -18.66 -8.10 -2.20
C GLY A 150 -17.21 -7.64 -2.42
N GLN A 151 -16.43 -8.38 -3.21
CA GLN A 151 -15.04 -8.04 -3.55
C GLN A 151 -14.94 -6.64 -4.18
N VAL A 152 -15.73 -6.35 -5.22
CA VAL A 152 -15.70 -5.06 -5.94
C VAL A 152 -16.08 -3.90 -5.02
N LYS A 153 -17.11 -4.08 -4.18
CA LYS A 153 -17.53 -3.06 -3.20
C LYS A 153 -16.42 -2.76 -2.20
N THR A 154 -15.72 -3.79 -1.68
CA THR A 154 -14.62 -3.61 -0.73
C THR A 154 -13.43 -2.93 -1.40
N VAL A 155 -13.07 -3.28 -2.63
CA VAL A 155 -12.00 -2.62 -3.39
C VAL A 155 -12.30 -1.13 -3.61
N ARG A 156 -13.53 -0.80 -3.97
CA ARG A 156 -13.98 0.60 -4.11
C ARG A 156 -13.99 1.34 -2.78
N ALA A 157 -14.34 0.67 -1.68
CA ALA A 157 -14.24 1.26 -0.34
C ALA A 157 -12.78 1.58 0.01
N LEU A 158 -11.84 0.68 -0.25
CA LEU A 158 -10.40 0.92 -0.05
C LEU A 158 -9.89 2.09 -0.88
N ASN A 159 -10.31 2.21 -2.15
CA ASN A 159 -9.94 3.35 -2.99
C ASN A 159 -10.48 4.69 -2.45
N ARG A 160 -11.64 4.70 -1.79
CA ARG A 160 -12.17 5.90 -1.11
C ARG A 160 -11.47 6.23 0.18
N LEU A 161 -11.06 5.21 0.95
CA LEU A 161 -10.39 5.37 2.25
C LEU A 161 -8.91 5.74 2.12
N MET A 162 -8.24 5.24 1.08
CA MET A 162 -6.83 5.50 0.80
C MET A 162 -6.65 5.84 -0.70
N PRO A 163 -7.22 6.96 -1.17
CA PRO A 163 -7.18 7.33 -2.56
C PRO A 163 -5.75 7.66 -3.02
N HIS A 164 -5.51 7.55 -4.32
CA HIS A 164 -4.23 7.91 -4.91
C HIS A 164 -3.88 9.38 -4.62
N GLY A 165 -2.66 9.60 -4.11
CA GLY A 165 -2.18 10.94 -3.76
C GLY A 165 -2.56 11.43 -2.36
N ASP A 166 -3.32 10.68 -1.57
CA ASP A 166 -3.55 11.00 -0.16
C ASP A 166 -2.39 10.49 0.71
N TRP A 167 -1.36 11.28 0.81
CA TRP A 167 -0.15 10.97 1.59
C TRP A 167 -0.28 11.27 3.08
N TYR A 168 -1.37 11.89 3.51
CA TYR A 168 -1.56 12.41 4.86
C TYR A 168 -2.74 11.77 5.61
N GLY A 169 -3.46 10.84 4.98
CA GLY A 169 -4.60 10.15 5.58
C GLY A 169 -5.83 11.04 5.77
N GLU A 170 -6.04 12.01 4.86
CA GLU A 170 -7.18 12.92 4.92
C GLU A 170 -8.51 12.17 4.75
N ALA A 171 -8.56 11.24 3.78
CA ALA A 171 -9.75 10.43 3.53
C ALA A 171 -10.06 9.47 4.70
N LEU A 172 -9.03 8.92 5.34
CA LEU A 172 -9.18 8.15 6.58
C LEU A 172 -9.56 9.00 7.79
N GLY A 173 -9.45 10.34 7.71
CA GLY A 173 -9.75 11.23 8.82
C GLY A 173 -8.68 11.30 9.90
N ILE A 174 -7.44 10.92 9.59
CA ILE A 174 -6.31 10.92 10.51
C ILE A 174 -5.26 12.00 10.21
N LYS A 175 -5.52 12.87 9.23
CA LYS A 175 -4.63 13.98 8.90
C LYS A 175 -4.41 14.88 10.10
N MET A 176 -3.19 15.01 10.54
CA MET A 176 -2.79 15.86 11.66
C MET A 176 -1.34 16.28 11.54
N SER A 177 -0.99 17.33 12.26
CA SER A 177 0.40 17.81 12.36
C SER A 177 0.63 18.52 13.68
N ASP A 178 1.87 18.57 14.12
CA ASP A 178 2.33 19.45 15.18
C ASP A 178 3.61 20.22 14.78
N GLU A 179 3.95 21.24 15.57
CA GLU A 179 5.03 22.15 15.27
C GLU A 179 6.41 21.48 15.42
N GLU A 180 6.52 20.48 16.28
CA GLU A 180 7.79 19.81 16.61
C GLU A 180 8.11 18.65 15.66
N SER A 181 7.13 17.78 15.37
CA SER A 181 7.35 16.57 14.57
C SER A 181 6.76 16.63 13.15
N GLY A 182 5.97 17.66 12.84
CA GLY A 182 5.39 17.89 11.52
C GLY A 182 4.18 17.00 11.22
N GLU A 183 3.89 16.76 9.94
CA GLU A 183 2.66 16.11 9.46
C GLU A 183 2.68 14.58 9.62
N LEU A 184 1.51 13.98 9.90
CA LEU A 184 1.31 12.54 9.72
C LEU A 184 1.55 12.15 8.25
N THR A 185 2.15 10.99 8.01
CA THR A 185 2.24 10.41 6.67
C THR A 185 1.56 9.06 6.60
N LEU A 186 0.95 8.73 5.45
CA LEU A 186 0.28 7.46 5.18
C LEU A 186 0.78 6.89 3.86
N ALA A 187 1.16 5.63 3.86
CA ALA A 187 1.47 4.86 2.66
C ALA A 187 0.65 3.56 2.66
N PHE A 188 -0.22 3.37 1.67
CA PHE A 188 -0.82 2.08 1.39
C PHE A 188 0.24 1.22 0.70
N SER A 189 0.73 0.20 1.38
CA SER A 189 2.01 -0.43 1.07
C SER A 189 1.89 -1.82 0.47
N MET A 190 0.90 -2.60 0.88
CA MET A 190 0.70 -3.97 0.41
C MET A 190 -0.78 -4.28 0.24
N LEU A 191 -1.10 -5.03 -0.81
CA LEU A 191 -2.46 -5.51 -1.06
C LEU A 191 -2.41 -6.78 -1.90
N ASP A 192 -3.02 -7.83 -1.37
CA ASP A 192 -3.27 -9.08 -2.05
C ASP A 192 -4.77 -9.37 -2.06
N ILE A 193 -5.34 -9.62 -3.24
CA ILE A 193 -6.74 -9.96 -3.39
C ILE A 193 -6.88 -11.23 -4.22
N SER A 194 -7.70 -12.13 -3.73
CA SER A 194 -8.19 -13.31 -4.44
C SER A 194 -9.69 -13.20 -4.68
N GLU A 195 -10.30 -14.20 -5.32
CA GLU A 195 -11.75 -14.27 -5.46
C GLU A 195 -12.48 -14.44 -4.12
N LYS A 196 -11.78 -14.82 -3.04
CA LYS A 196 -12.36 -15.17 -1.73
C LYS A 196 -11.93 -14.29 -0.58
N SER A 197 -10.77 -13.66 -0.71
CA SER A 197 -10.16 -12.91 0.39
C SER A 197 -9.36 -11.72 -0.10
N LEU A 198 -9.13 -10.79 0.82
CA LEU A 198 -8.28 -9.65 0.67
C LEU A 198 -7.44 -9.51 1.93
N GLU A 199 -6.14 -9.23 1.76
CA GLU A 199 -5.20 -8.86 2.80
C GLU A 199 -4.48 -7.59 2.39
N GLY A 200 -4.43 -6.59 3.28
CA GLY A 200 -3.79 -5.32 3.00
C GLY A 200 -3.01 -4.77 4.19
N GLU A 201 -1.97 -3.98 3.88
CA GLU A 201 -1.14 -3.33 4.89
C GLU A 201 -0.85 -1.88 4.52
N PHE A 202 -0.80 -1.01 5.54
CA PHE A 202 -0.33 0.36 5.40
C PHE A 202 0.69 0.72 6.49
N ASP A 203 1.53 1.72 6.22
CA ASP A 203 2.45 2.34 7.18
C ASP A 203 2.08 3.81 7.36
N SER A 204 1.93 4.23 8.61
CA SER A 204 1.72 5.63 8.97
C SER A 204 2.80 6.09 9.93
N ARG A 205 3.37 7.28 9.68
CA ARG A 205 4.31 7.96 10.58
C ARG A 205 3.58 9.08 11.28
N CYS A 206 3.46 8.94 12.60
CA CYS A 206 2.57 9.74 13.42
C CYS A 206 3.33 10.84 14.15
N PRO A 207 2.84 12.09 14.13
CA PRO A 207 3.39 13.18 14.95
C PRO A 207 3.17 12.93 16.45
N ILE A 208 3.81 13.73 17.30
CA ILE A 208 3.74 13.62 18.76
C ILE A 208 2.31 13.79 19.28
N CYS A 209 1.49 14.60 18.60
CA CYS A 209 0.08 14.80 18.96
C CYS A 209 -0.85 13.61 18.64
N ALA A 210 -0.32 12.57 17.99
CA ALA A 210 -1.10 11.37 17.70
C ALA A 210 -1.34 10.54 18.96
N THR A 211 -2.59 10.11 19.13
CA THR A 211 -3.03 9.21 20.21
C THR A 211 -3.79 8.02 19.59
N LYS A 212 -4.05 7.00 20.39
CA LYS A 212 -4.87 5.87 19.96
C LYS A 212 -6.27 6.34 19.50
N GLU A 213 -6.86 7.27 20.23
CA GLU A 213 -8.23 7.77 20.02
C GLU A 213 -8.36 8.57 18.72
N ASN A 214 -7.34 9.39 18.36
CA ASN A 214 -7.38 10.22 17.16
C ASN A 214 -6.74 9.56 15.92
N THR A 215 -6.27 8.30 16.05
CA THR A 215 -5.68 7.52 14.95
C THR A 215 -6.33 6.14 14.84
N ILE A 216 -5.93 5.18 15.67
CA ILE A 216 -6.34 3.77 15.54
C ILE A 216 -7.86 3.61 15.63
N ASP A 217 -8.50 4.29 16.57
CA ASP A 217 -9.93 4.18 16.76
C ASP A 217 -10.70 4.82 15.59
N VAL A 218 -10.20 5.94 15.03
CA VAL A 218 -10.76 6.58 13.82
C VAL A 218 -10.62 5.67 12.60
N ILE A 219 -9.42 5.09 12.37
CA ILE A 219 -9.19 4.16 11.25
C ILE A 219 -10.14 2.96 11.35
N ARG A 220 -10.25 2.37 12.55
CA ARG A 220 -11.12 1.23 12.78
C ARG A 220 -12.59 1.57 12.47
N GLU A 221 -13.09 2.67 13.02
CA GLU A 221 -14.46 3.12 12.78
C GLU A 221 -14.74 3.34 11.29
N LYS A 222 -13.82 3.99 10.58
CA LYS A 222 -13.94 4.24 9.14
C LYS A 222 -13.94 2.95 8.31
N MET A 223 -13.02 2.03 8.60
CA MET A 223 -12.94 0.76 7.88
C MET A 223 -14.13 -0.15 8.16
N GLU A 224 -14.68 -0.13 9.38
CA GLU A 224 -15.88 -0.89 9.73
C GLU A 224 -17.14 -0.29 9.10
N ALA A 225 -17.22 1.03 8.97
CA ALA A 225 -18.38 1.72 8.39
C ALA A 225 -18.47 1.58 6.85
N ASP A 226 -17.33 1.64 6.15
CA ASP A 226 -17.26 1.54 4.68
C ASP A 226 -17.06 0.12 4.16
N GLY A 227 -16.63 -0.81 5.02
CA GLY A 227 -16.40 -2.20 4.68
C GLY A 227 -17.58 -3.11 5.05
N GLU A 228 -18.07 -3.94 4.10
CA GLU A 228 -18.89 -5.11 4.44
C GLU A 228 -18.08 -6.20 5.18
N SER A 229 -16.83 -5.90 5.54
CA SER A 229 -15.86 -6.81 6.15
C SER A 229 -15.94 -6.77 7.67
N LYS A 230 -16.23 -7.90 8.26
CA LYS A 230 -16.42 -8.05 9.73
C LYS A 230 -15.14 -8.19 10.55
N ARG A 231 -13.93 -8.00 9.97
CA ARG A 231 -12.66 -8.15 10.70
C ARG A 231 -11.56 -7.27 10.11
N ALA A 232 -11.43 -6.05 10.61
CA ALA A 232 -10.16 -5.35 10.56
C ALA A 232 -9.37 -5.70 11.83
N VAL A 233 -8.24 -6.37 11.71
CA VAL A 233 -7.31 -6.61 12.81
C VAL A 233 -6.16 -5.63 12.69
N PHE A 234 -6.05 -4.69 13.63
CA PHE A 234 -4.93 -3.76 13.74
C PHE A 234 -3.94 -4.32 14.76
N LEU A 235 -2.72 -4.52 14.33
CA LEU A 235 -1.58 -4.83 15.20
C LEU A 235 -0.63 -3.64 15.24
#